data_83622433a2a6c5a0b5a6afe78b2038ab
#
_entry.id   83622433a2a6c5a0b5a6afe78b2038ab
#
_cell.length_a   1.000
_cell.length_b   1.000
_cell.length_c   1.000
_cell.angle_alpha   90.00
_cell.angle_beta   90.00
_cell.angle_gamma   90.00
#
_symmetry.space_group_name_H-M   'P 1'
#
loop_
_entity.id
_entity.type
_entity.pdbx_description
1 polymer ?
#
loop_
_entity_poly.entity_id
_entity_poly.type
_entity_poly.pdbx_seq_one_letter_code
_entity_poly.pdbx_strand_id
1 'polypeptide(L)'
;MHIRFLFLFTLFIGISSVGARASDDAKVVFNGQHHRIIEVSGVGSVHTVPDRFSFSLSIEQKGGVAAELNKAIVEKTNSVAQALIKIGVDKSAVQSLQVRFKPWIEYDGKTRQQKGFILTRQVKVTLKSLTQYEQSIDVILKLGVSNIHQFSFTSSQADENY
;
A
#
# COMPACT_ATOMS: atom_id res chain seq x y z
N MET A 1 -19.18 48.82 -50.31
CA MET A 1 -19.47 50.18 -49.88
C MET A 1 -18.37 50.55 -48.89
N HIS A 2 -17.55 51.48 -49.38
CA HIS A 2 -16.30 51.96 -48.74
C HIS A 2 -16.61 52.73 -47.48
N ILE A 3 -15.77 52.69 -46.47
CA ILE A 3 -15.32 53.87 -45.69
C ILE A 3 -13.98 53.52 -45.04
N ARG A 4 -12.97 54.17 -45.54
CA ARG A 4 -11.65 54.37 -44.98
C ARG A 4 -11.79 55.41 -43.86
N PHE A 5 -11.17 55.18 -42.69
CA PHE A 5 -10.84 56.29 -41.78
C PHE A 5 -9.37 56.21 -41.41
N LEU A 6 -8.70 57.16 -41.87
CA LEU A 6 -7.32 57.55 -41.67
C LEU A 6 -7.30 58.59 -40.55
N PHE A 7 -6.53 58.37 -39.48
CA PHE A 7 -6.10 59.44 -38.56
C PHE A 7 -4.80 59.02 -37.89
N LEU A 8 -3.78 59.59 -38.27
CA LEU A 8 -2.98 60.76 -37.92
C LEU A 8 -2.21 60.59 -36.62
N PHE A 9 -0.98 60.42 -36.83
CA PHE A 9 0.33 60.60 -36.20
C PHE A 9 0.36 61.76 -35.20
N THR A 10 0.78 61.51 -33.96
CA THR A 10 1.46 62.51 -33.12
C THR A 10 2.60 61.86 -32.35
N LEU A 11 3.77 62.26 -32.79
CA LEU A 11 5.08 62.02 -32.20
C LEU A 11 5.22 62.87 -30.97
N PHE A 12 5.42 62.28 -29.77
CA PHE A 12 5.79 63.03 -28.58
C PHE A 12 7.13 62.50 -28.08
N ILE A 13 8.18 63.30 -28.38
CA ILE A 13 9.54 63.09 -27.87
C ILE A 13 9.58 63.68 -26.47
N GLY A 14 9.60 62.84 -25.45
CA GLY A 14 9.84 63.22 -24.07
C GLY A 14 11.23 62.77 -23.64
N ILE A 15 12.15 63.68 -23.60
CA ILE A 15 13.48 63.51 -23.00
C ILE A 15 13.30 63.47 -21.49
N SER A 16 13.52 62.32 -20.85
CA SER A 16 13.59 62.29 -19.41
C SER A 16 14.95 61.78 -18.96
N SER A 17 15.58 62.62 -18.23
CA SER A 17 16.88 62.55 -17.57
C SER A 17 17.13 61.22 -16.83
N VAL A 18 18.24 60.63 -17.16
CA VAL A 18 18.85 59.50 -16.42
C VAL A 18 19.37 60.06 -15.09
N GLY A 19 18.64 59.79 -14.03
CA GLY A 19 19.15 59.89 -12.67
C GLY A 19 19.94 58.65 -12.33
N ALA A 20 21.25 58.77 -12.36
CA ALA A 20 22.13 57.74 -11.79
C ALA A 20 21.89 57.67 -10.27
N ARG A 21 21.23 56.63 -9.82
CA ARG A 21 21.23 56.27 -8.42
C ARG A 21 22.49 55.48 -8.15
N ALA A 22 23.38 56.04 -7.38
CA ALA A 22 24.46 55.30 -6.75
C ALA A 22 23.85 54.15 -5.97
N SER A 23 24.19 52.93 -6.34
CA SER A 23 23.96 51.77 -5.51
C SER A 23 24.82 51.90 -4.28
N ASP A 24 24.17 52.13 -3.18
CA ASP A 24 24.76 51.95 -1.86
C ASP A 24 25.10 50.47 -1.74
N ASP A 25 26.39 50.18 -1.90
CA ASP A 25 26.93 48.84 -1.62
C ASP A 25 26.72 48.58 -0.12
N ALA A 26 25.56 48.05 0.19
CA ALA A 26 25.32 47.44 1.48
C ALA A 26 26.30 46.26 1.62
N LYS A 27 27.44 46.58 2.19
CA LYS A 27 28.44 45.61 2.62
C LYS A 27 27.75 44.68 3.63
N VAL A 28 27.20 43.60 3.14
CA VAL A 28 26.68 42.50 3.99
C VAL A 28 27.90 41.94 4.68
N VAL A 29 28.16 42.42 5.87
CA VAL A 29 29.11 41.78 6.79
C VAL A 29 28.49 40.43 7.18
N PHE A 30 28.84 39.39 6.45
CA PHE A 30 28.65 38.03 6.92
C PHE A 30 29.51 37.87 8.17
N ASN A 31 28.85 38.09 9.30
CA ASN A 31 29.43 37.71 10.58
C ASN A 31 29.51 36.16 10.58
N GLY A 32 30.63 35.66 10.09
CA GLY A 32 30.89 34.25 9.87
C GLY A 32 31.05 33.49 11.19
N GLN A 33 29.99 33.37 11.95
CA GLN A 33 29.87 32.30 12.89
C GLN A 33 29.57 31.05 12.09
N HIS A 34 30.61 30.42 11.58
CA HIS A 34 30.53 29.04 11.10
C HIS A 34 30.16 28.17 12.29
N HIS A 35 28.88 27.96 12.51
CA HIS A 35 28.41 26.89 13.34
C HIS A 35 28.90 25.58 12.68
N ARG A 36 29.99 25.06 13.18
CA ARG A 36 30.45 23.74 12.77
C ARG A 36 29.45 22.75 13.35
N ILE A 37 28.48 22.38 12.54
CA ILE A 37 27.51 21.33 12.86
C ILE A 37 28.21 20.00 12.54
N ILE A 38 28.37 19.17 13.56
CA ILE A 38 28.79 17.78 13.38
C ILE A 38 27.52 16.96 13.48
N GLU A 39 27.11 16.38 12.37
CA GLU A 39 26.00 15.42 12.33
C GLU A 39 26.59 14.02 12.52
N VAL A 40 26.14 13.34 13.57
CA VAL A 40 26.57 11.98 13.87
C VAL A 40 25.32 11.10 13.82
N SER A 41 25.32 10.11 12.94
CA SER A 41 24.29 9.08 12.89
C SER A 41 24.85 7.77 13.45
N GLY A 42 24.07 7.10 14.26
CA GLY A 42 24.40 5.79 14.81
C GLY A 42 23.30 4.80 14.44
N VAL A 43 23.66 3.56 14.17
CA VAL A 43 22.71 2.47 13.96
C VAL A 43 22.78 1.54 15.17
N GLY A 44 21.62 1.33 15.80
CA GLY A 44 21.46 0.36 16.87
C GLY A 44 20.57 -0.79 16.42
N SER A 45 20.84 -2.01 16.90
CA SER A 45 19.95 -3.15 16.74
C SER A 45 19.42 -3.58 18.11
N VAL A 46 18.12 -3.81 18.19
CA VAL A 46 17.45 -4.34 19.38
C VAL A 46 16.87 -5.69 19.04
N HIS A 47 17.20 -6.71 19.83
CA HIS A 47 16.60 -8.03 19.74
C HIS A 47 15.47 -8.12 20.76
N THR A 48 14.26 -8.38 20.28
CA THR A 48 13.10 -8.55 21.14
C THR A 48 12.36 -9.83 20.77
N VAL A 49 11.69 -10.43 21.75
CA VAL A 49 10.88 -11.63 21.51
C VAL A 49 9.58 -11.20 20.84
N PRO A 50 9.20 -11.80 19.70
CA PRO A 50 7.93 -11.49 19.06
C PRO A 50 6.73 -11.85 19.93
N ASP A 51 5.76 -10.95 20.00
CA ASP A 51 4.48 -11.12 20.69
C ASP A 51 3.27 -10.99 19.75
N ARG A 52 3.54 -10.74 18.47
CA ARG A 52 2.53 -10.70 17.40
C ARG A 52 2.93 -11.61 16.25
N PHE A 53 2.02 -12.47 15.86
CA PHE A 53 2.18 -13.46 14.80
C PHE A 53 1.11 -13.20 13.76
N SER A 54 1.51 -13.05 12.51
CA SER A 54 0.52 -12.88 11.45
C SER A 54 0.88 -13.72 10.23
N PHE A 55 -0.14 -14.12 9.51
CA PHE A 55 -0.03 -14.75 8.21
C PHE A 55 -1.21 -14.36 7.32
N SER A 56 -1.04 -14.55 6.03
CA SER A 56 -2.11 -14.42 5.05
C SER A 56 -2.41 -15.77 4.44
N LEU A 57 -3.66 -16.01 4.12
CA LEU A 57 -4.07 -17.17 3.35
C LEU A 57 -4.89 -16.75 2.13
N SER A 58 -4.85 -17.55 1.08
CA SER A 58 -5.62 -17.34 -0.14
C SER A 58 -6.59 -18.50 -0.33
N ILE A 59 -7.87 -18.19 -0.42
CA ILE A 59 -8.93 -19.13 -0.76
C ILE A 59 -9.23 -18.95 -2.24
N GLU A 60 -9.08 -20.00 -3.03
CA GLU A 60 -9.29 -19.97 -4.48
C GLU A 60 -10.42 -20.93 -4.86
N GLN A 61 -11.28 -20.46 -5.78
CA GLN A 61 -12.32 -21.25 -6.41
C GLN A 61 -12.26 -21.05 -7.93
N LYS A 62 -12.48 -22.14 -8.67
CA LYS A 62 -12.52 -22.17 -10.14
C LYS A 62 -13.84 -22.72 -10.63
N GLY A 63 -14.39 -22.11 -11.68
CA GLY A 63 -15.64 -22.59 -12.28
C GLY A 63 -16.16 -21.70 -13.40
N GLY A 64 -17.25 -22.13 -14.04
CA GLY A 64 -17.84 -21.41 -15.18
C GLY A 64 -18.74 -20.24 -14.79
N VAL A 65 -19.33 -20.27 -13.59
CA VAL A 65 -20.35 -19.31 -13.16
C VAL A 65 -19.82 -18.45 -12.00
N ALA A 66 -19.64 -17.17 -12.25
CA ALA A 66 -19.06 -16.24 -11.28
C ALA A 66 -19.86 -16.14 -9.97
N ALA A 67 -21.18 -16.19 -10.03
CA ALA A 67 -22.04 -16.13 -8.85
C ALA A 67 -21.86 -17.34 -7.92
N GLU A 68 -21.71 -18.54 -8.48
CA GLU A 68 -21.44 -19.76 -7.72
C GLU A 68 -20.08 -19.71 -7.05
N LEU A 69 -19.06 -19.21 -7.75
CA LEU A 69 -17.73 -19.02 -7.20
C LEU A 69 -17.75 -18.06 -6.00
N ASN A 70 -18.49 -16.97 -6.11
CA ASN A 70 -18.60 -16.01 -5.01
C ASN A 70 -19.29 -16.65 -3.80
N LYS A 71 -20.38 -17.39 -4.00
CA LYS A 71 -21.05 -18.12 -2.92
C LYS A 71 -20.10 -19.12 -2.23
N ALA A 72 -19.42 -19.97 -3.00
CA ALA A 72 -18.50 -20.96 -2.48
C ALA A 72 -17.33 -20.33 -1.70
N ILE A 73 -16.79 -19.19 -2.18
CA ILE A 73 -15.66 -18.53 -1.50
C ILE A 73 -16.10 -17.84 -0.20
N VAL A 74 -17.32 -17.29 -0.16
CA VAL A 74 -17.92 -16.72 1.06
C VAL A 74 -18.14 -17.81 2.11
N GLU A 75 -18.74 -18.94 1.73
CA GLU A 75 -18.98 -20.07 2.61
C GLU A 75 -17.65 -20.62 3.17
N LYS A 76 -16.65 -20.78 2.33
CA LYS A 76 -15.33 -21.25 2.75
C LYS A 76 -14.63 -20.28 3.69
N THR A 77 -14.70 -18.98 3.37
CA THR A 77 -14.13 -17.92 4.21
C THR A 77 -14.79 -17.90 5.60
N ASN A 78 -16.12 -18.02 5.64
CA ASN A 78 -16.86 -18.08 6.90
C ASN A 78 -16.49 -19.31 7.72
N SER A 79 -16.34 -20.46 7.07
CA SER A 79 -15.92 -21.70 7.74
C SER A 79 -14.53 -21.56 8.38
N VAL A 80 -13.59 -20.94 7.67
CA VAL A 80 -12.25 -20.65 8.20
C VAL A 80 -12.33 -19.68 9.39
N ALA A 81 -13.08 -18.58 9.25
CA ALA A 81 -13.22 -17.60 10.33
C ALA A 81 -13.84 -18.22 11.58
N GLN A 82 -14.92 -19.02 11.43
CA GLN A 82 -15.58 -19.70 12.56
C GLN A 82 -14.65 -20.72 13.23
N ALA A 83 -13.88 -21.47 12.46
CA ALA A 83 -12.94 -22.44 13.01
C ALA A 83 -11.82 -21.77 13.81
N LEU A 84 -11.30 -20.62 13.33
CA LEU A 84 -10.32 -19.83 14.06
C LEU A 84 -10.90 -19.23 15.35
N ILE A 85 -12.13 -18.72 15.32
CA ILE A 85 -12.82 -18.21 16.52
C ILE A 85 -13.02 -19.32 17.56
N LYS A 86 -13.34 -20.54 17.15
CA LYS A 86 -13.50 -21.69 18.05
C LYS A 86 -12.24 -22.06 18.83
N ILE A 87 -11.06 -21.79 18.27
CA ILE A 87 -9.77 -22.00 18.98
C ILE A 87 -9.29 -20.74 19.73
N GLY A 88 -10.17 -19.76 19.91
CA GLY A 88 -9.90 -18.55 20.71
C GLY A 88 -9.23 -17.40 19.96
N VAL A 89 -9.23 -17.41 18.62
CA VAL A 89 -8.79 -16.26 17.83
C VAL A 89 -9.87 -15.20 17.87
N ASP A 90 -9.48 -13.96 18.16
CA ASP A 90 -10.40 -12.81 18.16
C ASP A 90 -11.00 -12.59 16.77
N LYS A 91 -12.30 -12.34 16.71
CA LYS A 91 -12.97 -12.04 15.42
C LYS A 91 -12.34 -10.86 14.69
N SER A 92 -11.89 -9.85 15.40
CA SER A 92 -11.23 -8.65 14.84
C SER A 92 -9.85 -8.97 14.26
N ALA A 93 -9.22 -10.06 14.69
CA ALA A 93 -7.93 -10.54 14.22
C ALA A 93 -8.00 -11.25 12.85
N VAL A 94 -9.21 -11.61 12.40
CA VAL A 94 -9.45 -12.25 11.10
C VAL A 94 -9.99 -11.21 10.12
N GLN A 95 -9.14 -10.75 9.21
CA GLN A 95 -9.47 -9.69 8.27
C GLN A 95 -9.57 -10.22 6.85
N SER A 96 -10.75 -10.07 6.23
CA SER A 96 -10.89 -10.34 4.80
C SER A 96 -10.33 -9.14 4.02
N LEU A 97 -9.33 -9.40 3.21
CA LEU A 97 -8.65 -8.40 2.42
C LEU A 97 -9.18 -8.36 0.98
N GLN A 98 -8.27 -8.41 0.04
CA GLN A 98 -8.53 -8.28 -1.39
C GLN A 98 -9.28 -9.50 -1.95
N VAL A 99 -10.22 -9.22 -2.85
CA VAL A 99 -10.82 -10.21 -3.75
C VAL A 99 -10.24 -9.98 -5.15
N ARG A 100 -9.77 -11.06 -5.79
CA ARG A 100 -9.26 -11.03 -7.15
C ARG A 100 -10.07 -11.97 -8.03
N PHE A 101 -10.54 -11.44 -9.14
CA PHE A 101 -11.28 -12.17 -10.14
C PHE A 101 -10.53 -12.13 -11.46
N LYS A 102 -10.29 -13.30 -12.07
CA LYS A 102 -9.60 -13.42 -13.34
C LYS A 102 -10.17 -14.52 -14.21
N PRO A 103 -10.07 -14.45 -15.55
CA PRO A 103 -10.44 -15.55 -16.42
C PRO A 103 -9.54 -16.78 -16.17
N TRP A 104 -10.13 -17.95 -16.16
CA TRP A 104 -9.44 -19.22 -16.19
C TRP A 104 -9.19 -19.64 -17.63
N ILE A 105 -7.95 -19.65 -18.01
CA ILE A 105 -7.52 -19.93 -19.37
C ILE A 105 -6.69 -21.20 -19.38
N GLU A 106 -7.02 -22.10 -20.28
CA GLU A 106 -6.23 -23.29 -20.60
C GLU A 106 -5.72 -23.20 -22.04
N TYR A 107 -4.57 -23.82 -22.26
CA TYR A 107 -3.98 -23.93 -23.57
C TYR A 107 -4.12 -25.40 -24.02
N ASP A 108 -4.79 -25.60 -25.13
CA ASP A 108 -4.86 -26.88 -25.83
C ASP A 108 -4.01 -26.78 -27.11
N GLY A 109 -2.76 -27.25 -26.97
CA GLY A 109 -1.76 -27.05 -28.03
C GLY A 109 -1.45 -25.58 -28.27
N LYS A 110 -1.87 -25.04 -29.43
CA LYS A 110 -1.70 -23.62 -29.80
C LYS A 110 -2.93 -22.76 -29.53
N THR A 111 -4.02 -23.36 -29.11
CA THR A 111 -5.30 -22.65 -28.95
C THR A 111 -5.51 -22.26 -27.49
N ARG A 112 -5.80 -20.97 -27.29
CA ARG A 112 -6.16 -20.42 -25.97
C ARG A 112 -7.66 -20.51 -25.79
N GLN A 113 -8.12 -21.23 -24.77
CA GLN A 113 -9.54 -21.39 -24.45
C GLN A 113 -9.83 -20.88 -23.03
N GLN A 114 -10.83 -20.04 -22.90
CA GLN A 114 -11.36 -19.66 -21.60
C GLN A 114 -12.31 -20.75 -21.10
N LYS A 115 -11.96 -21.43 -20.01
CA LYS A 115 -12.77 -22.49 -19.38
C LYS A 115 -13.72 -21.95 -18.30
N GLY A 116 -13.51 -20.74 -17.87
CA GLY A 116 -14.31 -20.11 -16.82
C GLY A 116 -13.56 -18.99 -16.13
N PHE A 117 -13.70 -18.92 -14.81
CA PHE A 117 -13.11 -17.90 -13.97
C PHE A 117 -12.41 -18.49 -12.75
N ILE A 118 -11.47 -17.73 -12.21
CA ILE A 118 -10.81 -17.99 -10.93
C ILE A 118 -11.14 -16.82 -10.03
N LEU A 119 -11.71 -17.10 -8.87
CA LEU A 119 -11.95 -16.15 -7.80
C LEU A 119 -11.04 -16.49 -6.63
N THR A 120 -10.25 -15.50 -6.18
CA THR A 120 -9.33 -15.66 -5.05
C THR A 120 -9.66 -14.60 -4.01
N ARG A 121 -9.77 -14.99 -2.75
CA ARG A 121 -9.93 -14.11 -1.59
C ARG A 121 -8.75 -14.26 -0.66
N GLN A 122 -8.16 -13.14 -0.28
CA GLN A 122 -7.13 -13.09 0.76
C GLN A 122 -7.73 -12.81 2.12
N VAL A 123 -7.23 -13.52 3.12
CA VAL A 123 -7.58 -13.33 4.53
C VAL A 123 -6.28 -13.20 5.32
N LYS A 124 -6.16 -12.16 6.12
CA LYS A 124 -5.06 -11.96 7.06
C LYS A 124 -5.52 -12.34 8.46
N VAL A 125 -4.68 -13.07 9.16
CA VAL A 125 -4.90 -13.50 10.55
C VAL A 125 -3.77 -12.95 11.40
N THR A 126 -4.11 -12.26 12.52
CA THR A 126 -3.14 -11.73 13.47
C THR A 126 -3.37 -12.38 14.83
N LEU A 127 -2.33 -12.92 15.44
CA LEU A 127 -2.39 -13.74 16.65
C LEU A 127 -1.46 -13.19 17.72
N LYS A 128 -1.76 -13.48 18.98
CA LYS A 128 -1.02 -12.98 20.15
C LYS A 128 -0.09 -14.00 20.79
N SER A 129 -0.09 -15.24 20.31
CA SER A 129 0.80 -16.28 20.85
C SER A 129 1.19 -17.29 19.77
N LEU A 130 2.34 -17.92 19.96
CA LEU A 130 2.85 -18.97 19.08
C LEU A 130 1.93 -20.20 19.11
N THR A 131 1.37 -20.56 20.27
CA THR A 131 0.44 -21.67 20.39
C THR A 131 -0.84 -21.46 19.55
N GLN A 132 -1.41 -20.23 19.58
CA GLN A 132 -2.54 -19.92 18.68
C GLN A 132 -2.16 -20.00 17.22
N TYR A 133 -0.93 -19.57 16.89
CA TYR A 133 -0.42 -19.66 15.52
C TYR A 133 -0.38 -21.09 15.03
N GLU A 134 0.23 -22.02 15.78
CA GLU A 134 0.33 -23.43 15.42
C GLU A 134 -1.06 -24.07 15.26
N GLN A 135 -1.94 -23.87 16.24
CA GLN A 135 -3.33 -24.37 16.18
C GLN A 135 -4.11 -23.81 14.99
N SER A 136 -3.90 -22.54 14.65
CA SER A 136 -4.56 -21.89 13.52
C SER A 136 -4.14 -22.51 12.20
N ILE A 137 -2.84 -22.78 12.00
CA ILE A 137 -2.34 -23.45 10.80
C ILE A 137 -2.96 -24.84 10.65
N ASP A 138 -2.97 -25.63 11.72
CA ASP A 138 -3.55 -26.97 11.72
C ASP A 138 -5.03 -26.98 11.32
N VAL A 139 -5.81 -26.06 11.90
CA VAL A 139 -7.24 -25.94 11.60
C VAL A 139 -7.49 -25.52 10.16
N ILE A 140 -6.70 -24.57 9.64
CA ILE A 140 -6.81 -24.09 8.26
C ILE A 140 -6.47 -25.18 7.25
N LEU A 141 -5.41 -25.95 7.51
CA LEU A 141 -5.02 -27.08 6.66
C LEU A 141 -6.08 -28.19 6.65
N LYS A 142 -6.67 -28.52 7.81
CA LYS A 142 -7.79 -29.47 7.91
C LYS A 142 -9.02 -29.04 7.10
N LEU A 143 -9.22 -27.76 6.94
CA LEU A 143 -10.26 -27.20 6.07
C LEU A 143 -9.88 -27.21 4.59
N GLY A 144 -8.70 -27.72 4.22
CA GLY A 144 -8.24 -27.81 2.84
C GLY A 144 -7.81 -26.48 2.22
N VAL A 145 -7.40 -25.53 3.05
CA VAL A 145 -6.75 -24.30 2.59
C VAL A 145 -5.25 -24.50 2.73
N SER A 146 -4.56 -24.62 1.60
CA SER A 146 -3.11 -24.89 1.55
C SER A 146 -2.26 -23.70 1.12
N ASN A 147 -2.88 -22.64 0.63
CA ASN A 147 -2.15 -21.46 0.19
C ASN A 147 -2.04 -20.45 1.34
N ILE A 148 -1.06 -20.67 2.22
CA ILE A 148 -0.74 -19.84 3.37
C ILE A 148 0.62 -19.19 3.11
N HIS A 149 0.70 -17.87 3.30
CA HIS A 149 1.89 -17.06 2.94
C HIS A 149 1.99 -15.80 3.81
N GLN A 150 3.03 -15.00 3.58
CA GLN A 150 3.28 -13.73 4.27
C GLN A 150 3.33 -13.88 5.80
N PHE A 151 4.12 -14.82 6.26
CA PHE A 151 4.38 -14.98 7.68
C PHE A 151 5.17 -13.79 8.22
N SER A 152 4.72 -13.22 9.34
CA SER A 152 5.38 -12.11 10.01
C SER A 152 5.35 -12.33 11.52
N PHE A 153 6.49 -12.11 12.15
CA PHE A 153 6.69 -12.19 13.58
C PHE A 153 7.23 -10.84 14.05
N THR A 154 6.41 -10.10 14.81
CA THR A 154 6.75 -8.73 15.22
C THR A 154 6.57 -8.57 16.72
N SER A 155 7.23 -7.57 17.29
CA SER A 155 7.01 -7.16 18.67
C SER A 155 6.15 -5.89 18.68
N SER A 156 5.17 -5.83 19.58
CA SER A 156 4.37 -4.63 19.80
C SER A 156 5.19 -3.44 20.30
N GLN A 157 6.34 -3.70 20.91
CA GLN A 157 7.27 -2.67 21.40
C GLN A 157 8.15 -2.06 20.31
N ALA A 158 8.22 -2.69 19.12
CA ALA A 158 9.06 -2.18 18.03
C ALA A 158 8.51 -0.86 17.43
N ASP A 159 7.20 -0.63 17.53
CA ASP A 159 6.53 0.56 16.99
C ASP A 159 6.61 1.78 17.92
N GLU A 160 7.02 1.61 19.20
CA GLU A 160 7.08 2.71 20.19
C GLU A 160 8.44 3.43 20.23
N ASN A 161 9.44 2.96 19.50
CA ASN A 161 10.82 3.47 19.58
C ASN A 161 11.26 4.30 18.35
N TYR A 162 10.30 4.87 17.59
CA TYR A 162 10.59 5.81 16.51
C TYR A 162 9.96 7.16 16.75
#